data_1baa67798744ed11bf3e5d5bad937344
#
_entry.id   1baa67798744ed11bf3e5d5bad937344
#
_cell.length_a   1.000
_cell.length_b   1.000
_cell.length_c   1.000
_cell.angle_alpha   90.00
_cell.angle_beta   90.00
_cell.angle_gamma   90.00
#
_symmetry.space_group_name_H-M   'P 1'
#
loop_
_entity.id
_entity.type
_entity.pdbx_description
1 polymer ?
#
loop_
_entity_poly.entity_id
_entity_poly.type
_entity_poly.pdbx_seq_one_letter_code
_entity_poly.pdbx_strand_id
1 'polypeptide(L)'
;AIFVLRLRSYRFFFLYLCSITRFYSTFMVRKELSETEIAESIPDLWQPLTQEQREFLAQNFTIQKYKKNETIYCEGETPMHLMCLLSGKVKIYKDGVGGRSQIIRMMKPVEYFGYRAYFSEQAYVTAAAAFEPSVICLIPMTVITKLIRQNNDLAMFFIKQLSNDLGMSDTRTVNLTQKHIRGRLAEALALL
;
A
#
# COMPACT_ATOMS: atom_id res chain seq x y z
N ALA A 1 3.84 36.17 -8.49
CA ALA A 1 2.74 35.47 -9.17
C ALA A 1 3.25 34.42 -10.18
N ILE A 2 4.34 34.67 -10.88
CA ILE A 2 4.90 33.76 -11.92
C ILE A 2 5.58 32.52 -11.33
N PHE A 3 6.12 32.61 -10.12
CA PHE A 3 6.84 31.51 -9.46
C PHE A 3 5.90 30.39 -8.94
N VAL A 4 4.69 30.75 -8.50
CA VAL A 4 3.69 29.80 -7.99
C VAL A 4 3.05 28.99 -9.14
N LEU A 5 2.91 29.57 -10.32
CA LEU A 5 2.39 28.88 -11.50
C LEU A 5 3.36 27.83 -12.06
N ARG A 6 4.68 28.05 -11.90
CA ARG A 6 5.71 27.10 -12.36
C ARG A 6 5.76 25.83 -11.50
N LEU A 7 5.54 25.91 -10.18
CA LEU A 7 5.51 24.77 -9.27
C LEU A 7 4.27 23.89 -9.47
N ARG A 8 3.12 24.49 -9.83
CA ARG A 8 1.91 23.72 -10.20
C ARG A 8 2.05 22.90 -11.47
N SER A 9 2.79 23.41 -12.46
CA SER A 9 3.05 22.74 -13.74
C SER A 9 3.93 21.48 -13.57
N TYR A 10 4.94 21.51 -12.69
CA TYR A 10 5.80 20.35 -12.41
C TYR A 10 5.05 19.23 -11.68
N ARG A 11 4.09 19.57 -10.82
CA ARG A 11 3.29 18.58 -10.10
C ARG A 11 2.32 17.84 -11.04
N PHE A 12 1.72 18.56 -11.98
CA PHE A 12 0.88 17.97 -13.03
C PHE A 12 1.69 17.12 -14.02
N PHE A 13 2.88 17.56 -14.37
CA PHE A 13 3.78 16.84 -15.29
C PHE A 13 4.32 15.56 -14.65
N PHE A 14 4.61 15.58 -13.33
CA PHE A 14 5.05 14.40 -12.59
C PHE A 14 3.93 13.36 -12.43
N LEU A 15 2.70 13.80 -12.15
CA LEU A 15 1.51 12.94 -12.10
C LEU A 15 1.20 12.33 -13.49
N TYR A 16 1.38 13.10 -14.54
CA TYR A 16 1.17 12.66 -15.91
C TYR A 16 2.23 11.63 -16.35
N LEU A 17 3.50 11.85 -16.01
CA LEU A 17 4.59 10.90 -16.25
C LEU A 17 4.40 9.61 -15.43
N CYS A 18 3.99 9.72 -14.17
CA CYS A 18 3.71 8.56 -13.31
C CYS A 18 2.54 7.72 -13.86
N SER A 19 1.52 8.37 -14.42
CA SER A 19 0.39 7.72 -15.08
C SER A 19 0.79 7.04 -16.40
N ILE A 20 1.66 7.66 -17.20
CA ILE A 20 2.11 7.10 -18.49
C ILE A 20 3.07 5.92 -18.29
N THR A 21 4.01 5.99 -17.36
CA THR A 21 4.92 4.88 -17.07
C THR A 21 4.18 3.65 -16.56
N ARG A 22 3.05 3.84 -15.87
CA ARG A 22 2.16 2.76 -15.44
C ARG A 22 1.45 2.07 -16.61
N PHE A 23 1.12 2.80 -17.68
CA PHE A 23 0.44 2.24 -18.85
C PHE A 23 1.33 1.29 -19.67
N TYR A 24 2.65 1.50 -19.67
CA TYR A 24 3.62 0.68 -20.40
C TYR A 24 4.20 -0.50 -19.59
N SER A 25 4.03 -0.52 -18.27
CA SER A 25 4.54 -1.59 -17.39
C SER A 25 3.54 -2.74 -17.19
N THR A 26 2.33 -2.65 -17.75
CA THR A 26 1.27 -3.62 -17.53
C THR A 26 1.40 -4.83 -18.45
N PHE A 27 2.46 -5.62 -18.31
CA PHE A 27 2.42 -7.03 -18.65
C PHE A 27 1.84 -7.79 -17.46
N MET A 28 0.51 -7.81 -17.37
CA MET A 28 -0.22 -8.63 -16.40
C MET A 28 0.10 -10.11 -16.66
N VAL A 29 0.97 -10.68 -15.87
CA VAL A 29 1.05 -12.14 -15.76
C VAL A 29 -0.09 -12.56 -14.84
N ARG A 30 -1.22 -12.91 -15.42
CA ARG A 30 -2.28 -13.65 -14.73
C ARG A 30 -1.72 -15.03 -14.42
N LYS A 31 -1.09 -15.20 -13.27
CA LYS A 31 -0.80 -16.53 -12.75
C LYS A 31 -2.09 -16.98 -12.05
N GLU A 32 -2.71 -18.03 -12.58
CA GLU A 32 -3.76 -18.73 -11.84
C GLU A 32 -3.10 -19.39 -10.63
N LEU A 33 -3.18 -18.73 -9.47
CA LEU A 33 -2.78 -19.32 -8.20
C LEU A 33 -3.85 -20.31 -7.79
N SER A 34 -3.45 -21.46 -7.28
CA SER A 34 -4.37 -22.40 -6.63
C SER A 34 -4.99 -21.75 -5.38
N GLU A 35 -6.18 -22.21 -4.95
CA GLU A 35 -6.83 -21.71 -3.72
C GLU A 35 -5.91 -21.80 -2.50
N THR A 36 -5.07 -22.85 -2.44
CA THR A 36 -4.08 -23.03 -1.38
C THR A 36 -2.99 -21.96 -1.40
N GLU A 37 -2.46 -21.60 -2.58
CA GLU A 37 -1.47 -20.55 -2.72
C GLU A 37 -2.04 -19.17 -2.36
N ILE A 38 -3.32 -18.92 -2.66
CA ILE A 38 -4.01 -17.68 -2.26
C ILE A 38 -4.21 -17.64 -0.75
N ALA A 39 -4.71 -18.72 -0.15
CA ALA A 39 -4.93 -18.82 1.29
C ALA A 39 -3.64 -18.61 2.09
N GLU A 40 -2.52 -19.18 1.61
CA GLU A 40 -1.20 -19.00 2.22
C GLU A 40 -0.68 -17.56 2.07
N SER A 41 -1.01 -16.90 0.98
CA SER A 41 -0.53 -15.55 0.67
C SER A 41 -1.29 -14.43 1.41
N ILE A 42 -2.56 -14.64 1.74
CA ILE A 42 -3.43 -13.64 2.38
C ILE A 42 -4.29 -14.26 3.50
N PRO A 43 -3.71 -14.95 4.48
CA PRO A 43 -4.43 -15.81 5.42
C PRO A 43 -5.51 -15.03 6.21
N ASP A 44 -5.19 -13.84 6.72
CA ASP A 44 -6.10 -13.05 7.55
C ASP A 44 -7.31 -12.52 6.78
N LEU A 45 -7.15 -12.27 5.48
CA LEU A 45 -8.23 -11.86 4.60
C LEU A 45 -9.06 -13.06 4.14
N TRP A 46 -8.43 -14.24 3.99
CA TRP A 46 -9.03 -15.44 3.44
C TRP A 46 -9.87 -16.21 4.45
N GLN A 47 -9.39 -16.30 5.71
CA GLN A 47 -10.04 -17.11 6.75
C GLN A 47 -11.52 -16.74 7.01
N PRO A 48 -11.89 -15.45 7.15
CA PRO A 48 -13.28 -15.08 7.44
C PRO A 48 -14.24 -15.27 6.26
N LEU A 49 -13.75 -15.55 5.05
CA LEU A 49 -14.58 -15.64 3.85
C LEU A 49 -15.27 -17.01 3.73
N THR A 50 -16.54 -17.00 3.28
CA THR A 50 -17.25 -18.21 2.82
C THR A 50 -16.66 -18.73 1.53
N GLN A 51 -16.99 -19.97 1.14
CA GLN A 51 -16.49 -20.57 -0.10
C GLN A 51 -16.85 -19.73 -1.34
N GLU A 52 -18.08 -19.26 -1.45
CA GLU A 52 -18.53 -18.39 -2.55
C GLU A 52 -17.74 -17.07 -2.60
N GLN A 53 -17.46 -16.49 -1.42
CA GLN A 53 -16.68 -15.25 -1.31
C GLN A 53 -15.22 -15.46 -1.68
N ARG A 54 -14.65 -16.62 -1.36
CA ARG A 54 -13.29 -17.01 -1.75
C ARG A 54 -13.16 -17.14 -3.26
N GLU A 55 -14.09 -17.85 -3.91
CA GLU A 55 -14.14 -17.97 -5.36
C GLU A 55 -14.29 -16.60 -6.03
N PHE A 56 -15.16 -15.74 -5.51
CA PHE A 56 -15.32 -14.38 -6.00
C PHE A 56 -14.03 -13.56 -5.86
N LEU A 57 -13.34 -13.65 -4.72
CA LEU A 57 -12.07 -12.98 -4.51
C LEU A 57 -10.99 -13.52 -5.46
N ALA A 58 -10.90 -14.85 -5.62
CA ALA A 58 -9.92 -15.52 -6.48
C ALA A 58 -10.02 -15.10 -7.95
N GLN A 59 -11.24 -14.79 -8.42
CA GLN A 59 -11.47 -14.33 -9.81
C GLN A 59 -11.12 -12.85 -10.01
N ASN A 60 -10.97 -12.07 -8.94
CA ASN A 60 -10.91 -10.61 -9.01
C ASN A 60 -9.61 -9.99 -8.47
N PHE A 61 -8.56 -10.76 -8.21
CA PHE A 61 -7.25 -10.20 -7.87
C PHE A 61 -6.25 -10.35 -9.01
N THR A 62 -5.20 -9.55 -8.97
CA THR A 62 -4.07 -9.66 -9.90
C THR A 62 -2.76 -9.64 -9.13
N ILE A 63 -1.74 -10.35 -9.66
CA ILE A 63 -0.40 -10.34 -9.09
C ILE A 63 0.49 -9.53 -10.00
N GLN A 64 1.20 -8.57 -9.41
CA GLN A 64 2.14 -7.71 -10.13
C GLN A 64 3.53 -7.80 -9.50
N LYS A 65 4.55 -7.88 -10.37
CA LYS A 65 5.96 -7.85 -9.98
C LYS A 65 6.50 -6.44 -10.17
N TYR A 66 7.23 -5.96 -9.18
CA TYR A 66 7.88 -4.65 -9.20
C TYR A 66 9.39 -4.83 -9.05
N LYS A 67 10.14 -4.10 -9.86
CA LYS A 67 11.59 -4.00 -9.75
C LYS A 67 11.97 -3.09 -8.59
N LYS A 68 13.21 -3.18 -8.12
CA LYS A 68 13.76 -2.25 -7.12
C LYS A 68 13.56 -0.80 -7.57
N ASN A 69 13.07 0.04 -6.65
CA ASN A 69 12.74 1.46 -6.84
C ASN A 69 11.58 1.73 -7.80
N GLU A 70 10.88 0.73 -8.29
CA GLU A 70 9.68 0.93 -9.11
C GLU A 70 8.53 1.45 -8.24
N THR A 71 7.84 2.48 -8.74
CA THR A 71 6.72 3.12 -8.05
C THR A 71 5.47 2.24 -8.15
N ILE A 72 4.81 2.04 -7.01
CA ILE A 72 3.56 1.28 -6.89
C ILE A 72 2.36 2.23 -7.00
N TYR A 73 2.40 3.33 -6.26
CA TYR A 73 1.46 4.45 -6.39
C TYR A 73 2.13 5.77 -5.98
N CYS A 74 1.60 6.88 -6.47
CA CYS A 74 2.08 8.22 -6.16
C CYS A 74 1.16 8.96 -5.18
N GLU A 75 1.72 9.93 -4.45
CA GLU A 75 0.93 10.91 -3.68
C GLU A 75 -0.05 11.65 -4.62
N GLY A 76 -1.30 11.81 -4.21
CA GLY A 76 -2.36 12.46 -4.99
C GLY A 76 -3.13 11.54 -5.93
N GLU A 77 -2.72 10.29 -6.12
CA GLU A 77 -3.51 9.31 -6.89
C GLU A 77 -4.73 8.82 -6.11
N THR A 78 -5.78 8.44 -6.86
CA THR A 78 -6.98 7.84 -6.30
C THR A 78 -6.72 6.39 -5.90
N PRO A 79 -7.08 5.98 -4.67
CA PRO A 79 -6.88 4.61 -4.21
C PRO A 79 -7.89 3.65 -4.88
N MET A 80 -7.39 2.74 -5.72
CA MET A 80 -8.23 1.79 -6.45
C MET A 80 -8.10 0.35 -5.93
N HIS A 81 -7.01 0.03 -5.24
CA HIS A 81 -6.70 -1.34 -4.85
C HIS A 81 -6.31 -1.46 -3.38
N LEU A 82 -6.77 -2.53 -2.74
CA LEU A 82 -6.10 -3.12 -1.59
C LEU A 82 -4.86 -3.85 -2.12
N MET A 83 -3.72 -3.64 -1.49
CA MET A 83 -2.46 -4.25 -1.83
C MET A 83 -2.00 -5.15 -0.70
N CYS A 84 -1.57 -6.38 -1.04
CA CYS A 84 -0.90 -7.28 -0.11
C CYS A 84 0.49 -7.60 -0.65
N LEU A 85 1.51 -7.38 0.16
CA LEU A 85 2.88 -7.74 -0.19
C LEU A 85 3.09 -9.24 -0.02
N LEU A 86 3.35 -9.96 -1.10
CA LEU A 86 3.59 -11.42 -1.08
C LEU A 86 5.05 -11.74 -0.85
N SER A 87 5.96 -10.97 -1.44
CA SER A 87 7.41 -11.13 -1.26
C SER A 87 8.15 -9.83 -1.51
N GLY A 88 9.35 -9.69 -0.93
CA GLY A 88 10.17 -8.49 -1.03
C GLY A 88 9.88 -7.48 0.09
N LYS A 89 10.20 -6.21 -0.17
CA LYS A 89 9.95 -5.08 0.74
C LYS A 89 9.44 -3.87 -0.01
N VAL A 90 8.47 -3.16 0.57
CA VAL A 90 7.90 -1.92 0.01
C VAL A 90 8.09 -0.78 1.00
N LYS A 91 8.61 0.35 0.52
CA LYS A 91 8.68 1.59 1.30
C LYS A 91 7.46 2.45 1.00
N ILE A 92 6.79 2.89 2.06
CA ILE A 92 5.81 3.98 2.01
C ILE A 92 6.53 5.23 2.47
N TYR A 93 6.51 6.27 1.63
CA TYR A 93 7.27 7.49 1.86
C TYR A 93 6.47 8.73 1.50
N LYS A 94 6.92 9.86 2.00
CA LYS A 94 6.39 11.18 1.65
C LYS A 94 7.53 12.11 1.36
N ASP A 95 7.41 12.90 0.29
CA ASP A 95 8.36 13.95 -0.02
C ASP A 95 8.09 15.16 0.86
N GLY A 96 9.10 15.55 1.60
CA GLY A 96 9.06 16.71 2.49
C GLY A 96 9.47 18.01 1.79
N VAL A 97 9.48 19.09 2.56
CA VAL A 97 9.97 20.40 2.11
C VAL A 97 11.42 20.29 1.65
N GLY A 98 11.71 20.77 0.43
CA GLY A 98 13.07 20.70 -0.15
C GLY A 98 13.40 19.37 -0.84
N GLY A 99 12.37 18.52 -1.17
CA GLY A 99 12.56 17.32 -1.98
C GLY A 99 13.23 16.15 -1.25
N ARG A 100 13.33 16.20 0.08
CA ARG A 100 13.85 15.07 0.86
C ARG A 100 12.73 14.09 1.16
N SER A 101 12.82 12.89 0.61
CA SER A 101 11.87 11.81 0.90
C SER A 101 12.09 11.26 2.31
N GLN A 102 11.01 11.14 3.08
CA GLN A 102 11.00 10.48 4.38
C GLN A 102 10.25 9.16 4.29
N ILE A 103 10.91 8.06 4.64
CA ILE A 103 10.26 6.76 4.77
C ILE A 103 9.39 6.78 6.03
N ILE A 104 8.08 6.56 5.84
CA ILE A 104 7.10 6.53 6.91
C ILE A 104 6.93 5.12 7.42
N ARG A 105 6.92 4.13 6.50
CA ARG A 105 6.70 2.71 6.83
C ARG A 105 7.46 1.82 5.84
N MET A 106 8.02 0.72 6.37
CA MET A 106 8.50 -0.40 5.56
C MET A 106 7.50 -1.53 5.70
N MET A 107 6.98 -2.00 4.55
CA MET A 107 6.05 -3.13 4.50
C MET A 107 6.83 -4.43 4.34
N LYS A 108 6.40 -5.45 5.08
CA LYS A 108 6.93 -6.82 5.05
C LYS A 108 5.91 -7.76 4.40
N PRO A 109 6.31 -8.96 3.98
CA PRO A 109 5.38 -9.96 3.45
C PRO A 109 4.18 -10.20 4.37
N VAL A 110 3.02 -10.41 3.73
CA VAL A 110 1.69 -10.59 4.33
C VAL A 110 1.08 -9.31 4.92
N GLU A 111 1.73 -8.16 4.82
CA GLU A 111 1.13 -6.88 5.25
C GLU A 111 0.28 -6.25 4.14
N TYR A 112 -0.84 -5.61 4.57
CA TYR A 112 -1.79 -4.94 3.70
C TYR A 112 -1.58 -3.43 3.72
N PHE A 113 -1.74 -2.79 2.54
CA PHE A 113 -1.62 -1.35 2.40
C PHE A 113 -2.49 -0.80 1.25
N GLY A 114 -2.58 0.52 1.15
CA GLY A 114 -3.36 1.19 0.11
C GLY A 114 -4.82 1.45 0.46
N TYR A 115 -5.41 0.72 1.41
CA TYR A 115 -6.84 0.76 1.74
C TYR A 115 -7.25 1.97 2.60
N ARG A 116 -6.34 2.53 3.42
CA ARG A 116 -6.67 3.65 4.32
C ARG A 116 -7.24 4.86 3.56
N ALA A 117 -6.60 5.27 2.48
CA ALA A 117 -7.02 6.42 1.68
C ALA A 117 -8.40 6.20 1.05
N TYR A 118 -8.69 4.97 0.63
CA TYR A 118 -10.00 4.60 0.10
C TYR A 118 -11.12 4.74 1.15
N PHE A 119 -10.93 4.15 2.34
CA PHE A 119 -11.94 4.25 3.41
C PHE A 119 -12.10 5.66 3.97
N SER A 120 -11.11 6.53 3.83
CA SER A 120 -11.22 7.95 4.19
C SER A 120 -11.69 8.84 3.04
N GLU A 121 -12.04 8.25 1.89
CA GLU A 121 -12.49 8.96 0.68
C GLU A 121 -11.51 10.06 0.22
N GLN A 122 -10.22 9.80 0.38
CA GLN A 122 -9.14 10.73 0.07
C GLN A 122 -8.18 10.14 -0.96
N ALA A 123 -7.47 11.00 -1.68
CA ALA A 123 -6.31 10.59 -2.45
C ALA A 123 -5.17 10.12 -1.54
N TYR A 124 -4.21 9.37 -2.08
CA TYR A 124 -3.01 9.01 -1.33
C TYR A 124 -2.26 10.24 -0.85
N VAL A 125 -1.99 10.31 0.46
CA VAL A 125 -1.17 11.38 1.09
C VAL A 125 0.31 11.00 1.13
N THR A 126 0.66 9.81 0.64
CA THR A 126 2.00 9.23 0.59
C THR A 126 2.20 8.56 -0.76
N ALA A 127 3.44 8.24 -1.10
CA ALA A 127 3.78 7.37 -2.22
C ALA A 127 4.29 6.03 -1.72
N ALA A 128 4.22 5.00 -2.58
CA ALA A 128 4.83 3.69 -2.31
C ALA A 128 5.72 3.26 -3.48
N ALA A 129 6.86 2.66 -3.15
CA ALA A 129 7.78 2.08 -4.11
C ALA A 129 8.42 0.80 -3.56
N ALA A 130 8.76 -0.13 -4.45
CA ALA A 130 9.47 -1.34 -4.10
C ALA A 130 10.89 -0.98 -3.62
N PHE A 131 11.23 -1.38 -2.39
CA PHE A 131 12.57 -1.18 -1.83
C PHE A 131 13.57 -2.20 -2.41
N GLU A 132 13.09 -3.39 -2.69
CA GLU A 132 13.77 -4.48 -3.39
C GLU A 132 12.78 -5.12 -4.37
N PRO A 133 13.19 -6.04 -5.27
CA PRO A 133 12.26 -6.75 -6.14
C PRO A 133 11.13 -7.37 -5.34
N SER A 134 9.89 -7.01 -5.67
CA SER A 134 8.71 -7.33 -4.85
C SER A 134 7.57 -7.87 -5.69
N VAL A 135 6.77 -8.73 -5.08
CA VAL A 135 5.54 -9.29 -5.66
C VAL A 135 4.35 -8.84 -4.82
N ILE A 136 3.36 -8.24 -5.46
CA ILE A 136 2.21 -7.64 -4.79
C ILE A 136 0.93 -8.22 -5.38
N CYS A 137 0.01 -8.64 -4.51
CA CYS A 137 -1.36 -8.95 -4.85
C CYS A 137 -2.19 -7.65 -4.81
N LEU A 138 -2.87 -7.37 -5.91
CA LEU A 138 -3.74 -6.20 -6.09
C LEU A 138 -5.18 -6.68 -6.12
N ILE A 139 -6.01 -6.22 -5.19
CA ILE A 139 -7.44 -6.54 -5.11
C ILE A 139 -8.22 -5.24 -5.29
N PRO A 140 -9.13 -5.13 -6.28
CA PRO A 140 -9.93 -3.93 -6.46
C PRO A 140 -10.71 -3.59 -5.19
N MET A 141 -10.70 -2.31 -4.77
CA MET A 141 -11.44 -1.89 -3.56
C MET A 141 -12.96 -2.07 -3.71
N THR A 142 -13.48 -2.07 -4.92
CA THR A 142 -14.91 -2.40 -5.19
C THR A 142 -15.26 -3.83 -4.79
N VAL A 143 -14.35 -4.79 -5.01
CA VAL A 143 -14.48 -6.19 -4.57
C VAL A 143 -14.47 -6.28 -3.05
N ILE A 144 -13.50 -5.64 -2.41
CA ILE A 144 -13.38 -5.58 -0.94
C ILE A 144 -14.61 -4.96 -0.32
N THR A 145 -15.10 -3.83 -0.84
CA THR A 145 -16.30 -3.16 -0.33
C THR A 145 -17.54 -4.04 -0.44
N LYS A 146 -17.69 -4.79 -1.56
CA LYS A 146 -18.79 -5.75 -1.71
C LYS A 146 -18.72 -6.87 -0.68
N LEU A 147 -17.53 -7.43 -0.46
CA LEU A 147 -17.32 -8.48 0.54
C LEU A 147 -17.57 -7.98 1.97
N ILE A 148 -17.10 -6.78 2.33
CA ILE A 148 -17.33 -6.17 3.64
C ILE A 148 -18.84 -6.01 3.94
N ARG A 149 -19.63 -5.60 2.93
CA ARG A 149 -21.08 -5.45 3.11
C ARG A 149 -21.81 -6.77 3.37
N GLN A 150 -21.23 -7.88 2.99
CA GLN A 150 -21.78 -9.22 3.14
C GLN A 150 -21.19 -10.01 4.30
N ASN A 151 -20.07 -9.52 4.88
CA ASN A 151 -19.29 -10.26 5.87
C ASN A 151 -18.77 -9.30 6.95
N ASN A 152 -19.39 -9.37 8.13
CA ASN A 152 -19.02 -8.53 9.26
C ASN A 152 -17.64 -8.86 9.83
N ASP A 153 -17.18 -10.11 9.74
CA ASP A 153 -15.86 -10.51 10.25
C ASP A 153 -14.75 -9.86 9.41
N LEU A 154 -14.98 -9.73 8.09
CA LEU A 154 -14.06 -8.99 7.22
C LEU A 154 -14.05 -7.49 7.56
N ALA A 155 -15.20 -6.90 7.88
CA ALA A 155 -15.26 -5.52 8.36
C ALA A 155 -14.46 -5.33 9.65
N MET A 156 -14.64 -6.26 10.61
CA MET A 156 -13.90 -6.25 11.88
C MET A 156 -12.40 -6.43 11.68
N PHE A 157 -11.97 -7.23 10.70
CA PHE A 157 -10.56 -7.34 10.31
C PHE A 157 -9.98 -5.96 9.92
N PHE A 158 -10.63 -5.21 9.04
CA PHE A 158 -10.15 -3.88 8.63
C PHE A 158 -10.18 -2.86 9.77
N ILE A 159 -11.20 -2.88 10.64
CA ILE A 159 -11.27 -2.02 11.82
C ILE A 159 -10.08 -2.31 12.73
N LYS A 160 -9.78 -3.58 13.00
CA LYS A 160 -8.63 -3.99 13.82
C LYS A 160 -7.30 -3.54 13.21
N GLN A 161 -7.14 -3.70 11.89
CA GLN A 161 -5.93 -3.24 11.19
C GLN A 161 -5.74 -1.72 11.29
N LEU A 162 -6.81 -0.95 11.05
CA LEU A 162 -6.76 0.51 11.16
C LEU A 162 -6.48 0.97 12.59
N SER A 163 -7.05 0.29 13.60
CA SER A 163 -6.79 0.59 15.01
C SER A 163 -5.35 0.32 15.39
N ASN A 164 -4.78 -0.80 14.94
CA ASN A 164 -3.37 -1.13 15.17
C ASN A 164 -2.45 -0.12 14.46
N ASP A 165 -2.77 0.27 13.22
CA ASP A 165 -2.00 1.27 12.48
C ASP A 165 -2.00 2.63 13.17
N LEU A 166 -3.14 3.03 13.75
CA LEU A 166 -3.25 4.25 14.56
C LEU A 166 -2.35 4.19 15.79
N GLY A 167 -2.44 3.11 16.60
CA GLY A 167 -1.60 2.93 17.78
C GLY A 167 -0.10 2.93 17.46
N MET A 168 0.30 2.32 16.34
CA MET A 168 1.68 2.39 15.88
C MET A 168 2.09 3.82 15.48
N SER A 169 1.19 4.58 14.86
CA SER A 169 1.44 5.98 14.49
C SER A 169 1.67 6.85 15.72
N ASP A 170 0.83 6.69 16.77
CA ASP A 170 0.96 7.40 18.03
C ASP A 170 2.31 7.09 18.70
N THR A 171 2.67 5.81 18.77
CA THR A 171 3.97 5.37 19.32
C THR A 171 5.14 5.98 18.57
N ARG A 172 5.09 6.02 17.23
CA ARG A 172 6.12 6.65 16.40
C ARG A 172 6.23 8.16 16.66
N THR A 173 5.10 8.83 16.83
CA THR A 173 5.08 10.27 17.12
C THR A 173 5.80 10.58 18.44
N VAL A 174 5.53 9.81 19.49
CA VAL A 174 6.22 9.92 20.77
C VAL A 174 7.71 9.62 20.63
N ASN A 175 8.07 8.54 19.93
CA ASN A 175 9.47 8.17 19.70
C ASN A 175 10.26 9.25 18.95
N LEU A 176 9.63 9.90 17.96
CA LEU A 176 10.28 10.98 17.20
C LEU A 176 10.57 12.22 18.08
N THR A 177 9.72 12.51 19.06
CA THR A 177 9.84 13.70 19.92
C THR A 177 10.67 13.46 21.18
N GLN A 178 10.61 12.26 21.76
CA GLN A 178 11.19 11.98 23.08
C GLN A 178 12.44 11.09 23.05
N LYS A 179 12.63 10.25 22.03
CA LYS A 179 13.82 9.38 21.95
C LYS A 179 15.07 10.14 21.50
N HIS A 180 16.16 9.87 22.20
CA HIS A 180 17.49 10.36 21.82
C HIS A 180 17.88 9.81 20.45
N ILE A 181 18.69 10.56 19.67
CA ILE A 181 19.06 10.25 18.28
C ILE A 181 19.66 8.82 18.11
N ARG A 182 20.42 8.33 19.11
CA ARG A 182 21.00 6.97 19.11
C ARG A 182 19.94 5.89 19.15
N GLY A 183 18.88 6.06 19.97
CA GLY A 183 17.76 5.12 20.03
C GLY A 183 16.92 5.11 18.75
N ARG A 184 16.71 6.27 18.15
CA ARG A 184 16.03 6.40 16.86
C ARG A 184 16.78 5.71 15.72
N LEU A 185 18.12 5.83 15.71
CA LEU A 185 18.98 5.17 14.73
C LEU A 185 18.91 3.63 14.88
N ALA A 186 18.99 3.12 16.12
CA ALA A 186 18.88 1.69 16.38
C ALA A 186 17.53 1.10 15.91
N GLU A 187 16.42 1.80 16.15
CA GLU A 187 15.11 1.38 15.65
C GLU A 187 15.02 1.40 14.12
N ALA A 188 15.56 2.44 13.49
CA ALA A 188 15.58 2.53 12.03
C ALA A 188 16.37 1.38 11.39
N LEU A 189 17.50 1.01 11.99
CA LEU A 189 18.31 -0.13 11.53
C LEU A 189 17.64 -1.50 11.76
N ALA A 190 16.82 -1.63 12.82
CA ALA A 190 16.07 -2.86 13.10
C ALA A 190 14.88 -3.09 12.14
N LEU A 191 14.47 -2.07 11.38
CA LEU A 191 13.38 -2.16 10.40
C LEU A 191 13.86 -2.55 8.99
N LEU A 192 15.16 -2.46 8.72
CA LEU A 192 15.76 -2.82 7.43
C LEU A 192 16.03 -4.32 7.32
#